data_ce486092cc8b3b046971d1f36e96fe15
#
_entry.id   ce486092cc8b3b046971d1f36e96fe15
#
_cell.length_a   1.000
_cell.length_b   1.000
_cell.length_c   1.000
_cell.angle_alpha   90.00
_cell.angle_beta   90.00
_cell.angle_gamma   90.00
#
_symmetry.space_group_name_H-M   'P 1'
#
loop_
_entity.id
_entity.type
_entity.pdbx_description
1 polymer ?
#
loop_
_entity_poly.entity_id
_entity_poly.type
_entity_poly.pdbx_seq_one_letter_code
_entity_poly.pdbx_strand_id
1 'polypeptide(L)'
;MRALAAFRAAGGLGLNVTLPFKLQALAAADQASDDARLAGAANALRSEGERIEARNFDGIGLVRDIEVNLGLPLKGQRVLLLGAGGATRGALAPIARAGAARVVIANRTAGKAAALAQEMAPHLAGTVVEGGGF
;
A
#
# COMPACT_ATOMS: atom_id res chain seq x y z
N MET A 1 20.60 0.33 -4.74
CA MET A 1 21.26 0.30 -3.41
C MET A 1 22.46 1.26 -3.31
N ARG A 2 23.39 1.35 -4.28
CA ARG A 2 24.52 2.33 -4.24
C ARG A 2 24.07 3.78 -4.07
N ALA A 3 23.01 4.21 -4.79
CA ALA A 3 22.48 5.58 -4.69
C ALA A 3 21.95 5.91 -3.28
N LEU A 4 21.27 4.97 -2.62
CA LEU A 4 20.79 5.15 -1.25
C LEU A 4 21.95 5.31 -0.25
N ALA A 5 22.99 4.49 -0.37
CA ALA A 5 24.17 4.59 0.47
C ALA A 5 24.91 5.92 0.29
N ALA A 6 25.10 6.36 -0.97
CA ALA A 6 25.71 7.64 -1.28
C ALA A 6 24.88 8.83 -0.76
N PHE A 7 23.55 8.77 -0.91
CA PHE A 7 22.63 9.79 -0.38
C PHE A 7 22.73 9.92 1.15
N ARG A 8 22.77 8.80 1.87
CA ARG A 8 22.92 8.79 3.33
C ARG A 8 24.29 9.32 3.76
N ALA A 9 25.36 8.91 3.08
CA ALA A 9 26.72 9.39 3.36
C ALA A 9 26.84 10.92 3.16
N ALA A 10 26.04 11.49 2.27
CA ALA A 10 25.92 12.94 2.06
C ALA A 10 24.98 13.65 3.04
N GLY A 11 24.52 12.98 4.11
CA GLY A 11 23.62 13.55 5.12
C GLY A 11 22.13 13.51 4.77
N GLY A 12 21.72 12.76 3.76
CA GLY A 12 20.33 12.60 3.38
C GLY A 12 19.51 11.86 4.44
N LEU A 13 18.40 12.46 4.88
CA LEU A 13 17.56 11.95 5.97
C LEU A 13 16.38 11.11 5.49
N GLY A 14 15.91 11.32 4.27
CA GLY A 14 14.79 10.57 3.72
C GLY A 14 14.57 10.85 2.25
N LEU A 15 13.88 9.95 1.59
CA LEU A 15 13.59 10.06 0.16
C LEU A 15 12.28 9.37 -0.20
N ASN A 16 11.64 9.86 -1.25
CA ASN A 16 10.54 9.17 -1.89
C ASN A 16 11.06 8.16 -2.91
N VAL A 17 10.34 7.05 -3.03
CA VAL A 17 10.64 5.97 -3.97
C VAL A 17 9.43 5.71 -4.85
N THR A 18 9.67 5.62 -6.16
CA THR A 18 8.64 5.28 -7.14
C THR A 18 9.02 4.03 -7.93
N LEU A 19 8.19 3.67 -8.91
CA LEU A 19 8.46 2.55 -9.80
C LEU A 19 9.79 2.75 -10.57
N PRO A 20 10.54 1.69 -10.80
CA PRO A 20 10.28 0.29 -10.43
C PRO A 20 10.86 -0.13 -9.07
N PHE A 21 11.29 0.81 -8.22
CA PHE A 21 12.17 0.54 -7.08
C PHE A 21 11.46 0.28 -5.74
N LYS A 22 10.13 0.37 -5.67
CA LYS A 22 9.35 0.25 -4.41
C LYS A 22 9.55 -1.09 -3.68
N LEU A 23 9.66 -2.20 -4.41
CA LEU A 23 9.93 -3.52 -3.82
C LEU A 23 11.34 -3.60 -3.24
N GLN A 24 12.33 -3.07 -3.98
CA GLN A 24 13.72 -3.02 -3.54
C GLN A 24 13.91 -2.10 -2.34
N ALA A 25 13.14 -1.00 -2.26
CA ALA A 25 13.15 -0.08 -1.14
C ALA A 25 12.69 -0.78 0.15
N LEU A 26 11.60 -1.54 0.08
CA LEU A 26 11.13 -2.34 1.22
C LEU A 26 12.17 -3.37 1.65
N ALA A 27 12.74 -4.11 0.69
CA ALA A 27 13.75 -5.15 0.96
C ALA A 27 15.07 -4.60 1.55
N ALA A 28 15.33 -3.31 1.34
CA ALA A 28 16.54 -2.64 1.80
C ALA A 28 16.43 -2.03 3.20
N ALA A 29 15.22 -2.01 3.77
CA ALA A 29 14.97 -1.38 5.05
C ALA A 29 15.18 -2.35 6.21
N ASP A 30 15.70 -1.82 7.31
CA ASP A 30 15.86 -2.56 8.57
C ASP A 30 14.50 -2.72 9.29
N GLN A 31 13.62 -1.75 9.10
CA GLN A 31 12.27 -1.73 9.65
C GLN A 31 11.26 -1.27 8.60
N ALA A 32 10.03 -1.77 8.71
CA ALA A 32 8.94 -1.38 7.83
C ALA A 32 7.64 -1.15 8.62
N SER A 33 6.88 -0.14 8.22
CA SER A 33 5.52 0.05 8.74
C SER A 33 4.60 -1.08 8.30
N ASP A 34 3.47 -1.26 9.00
CA ASP A 34 2.46 -2.26 8.64
C ASP A 34 1.93 -2.02 7.22
N ASP A 35 1.72 -0.74 6.85
CA ASP A 35 1.28 -0.40 5.50
C ASP A 35 2.30 -0.80 4.43
N ALA A 36 3.59 -0.61 4.68
CA ALA A 36 4.63 -1.06 3.75
C ALA A 36 4.70 -2.59 3.65
N ARG A 37 4.55 -3.30 4.79
CA ARG A 37 4.52 -4.77 4.80
C ARG A 37 3.32 -5.32 4.06
N LEU A 38 2.11 -4.82 4.33
CA LEU A 38 0.88 -5.25 3.68
C LEU A 38 0.86 -4.91 2.19
N ALA A 39 1.37 -3.74 1.81
CA ALA A 39 1.54 -3.35 0.41
C ALA A 39 2.62 -4.19 -0.32
N GLY A 40 3.55 -4.81 0.42
CA GLY A 40 4.71 -5.47 -0.16
C GLY A 40 5.67 -4.49 -0.87
N ALA A 41 5.61 -3.20 -0.54
CA ALA A 41 6.35 -2.15 -1.23
C ALA A 41 6.49 -0.91 -0.34
N ALA A 42 7.55 -0.14 -0.52
CA ALA A 42 7.75 1.14 0.15
C ALA A 42 7.84 2.29 -0.87
N ASN A 43 7.16 3.39 -0.58
CA ASN A 43 7.26 4.63 -1.36
C ASN A 43 8.03 5.74 -0.64
N ALA A 44 8.40 5.52 0.61
CA ALA A 44 9.23 6.43 1.39
C ALA A 44 10.22 5.66 2.25
N LEU A 45 11.45 6.18 2.34
CA LEU A 45 12.48 5.71 3.24
C LEU A 45 12.93 6.87 4.14
N ARG A 46 13.15 6.56 5.41
CA ARG A 46 13.72 7.49 6.39
C ARG A 46 14.99 6.88 6.98
N SER A 47 16.05 7.66 7.08
CA SER A 47 17.27 7.30 7.78
C SER A 47 17.19 7.77 9.24
N GLU A 48 17.44 6.85 10.17
CA GLU A 48 17.54 7.12 11.60
C GLU A 48 18.87 6.54 12.10
N GLY A 49 19.89 7.37 12.17
CA GLY A 49 21.26 6.91 12.41
C GLY A 49 21.69 5.91 11.33
N GLU A 50 22.05 4.70 11.73
CA GLU A 50 22.42 3.64 10.79
C GLU A 50 21.22 2.87 10.21
N ARG A 51 20.03 3.00 10.79
CA ARG A 51 18.84 2.27 10.38
C ARG A 51 18.08 2.96 9.26
N ILE A 52 17.39 2.16 8.46
CA ILE A 52 16.47 2.60 7.40
C ILE A 52 15.07 2.11 7.75
N GLU A 53 14.14 3.03 7.88
CA GLU A 53 12.71 2.75 8.02
C GLU A 53 12.02 2.90 6.67
N ALA A 54 11.24 1.88 6.28
CA ALA A 54 10.40 1.90 5.08
C ALA A 54 8.94 2.17 5.42
N ARG A 55 8.29 3.05 4.65
CA ARG A 55 6.86 3.35 4.76
C ARG A 55 6.18 3.31 3.40
N ASN A 56 4.86 3.11 3.43
CA ASN A 56 4.02 3.25 2.24
C ASN A 56 2.84 4.19 2.57
N PHE A 57 2.79 5.29 1.86
CA PHE A 57 1.75 6.34 2.01
C PHE A 57 0.76 6.36 0.85
N ASP A 58 0.91 5.53 -0.18
CA ASP A 58 0.04 5.57 -1.37
C ASP A 58 -1.43 5.36 -1.00
N GLY A 59 -1.74 4.30 -0.24
CA GLY A 59 -3.11 4.00 0.15
C GLY A 59 -3.68 5.00 1.18
N ILE A 60 -2.86 5.46 2.11
CA ILE A 60 -3.25 6.49 3.10
C ILE A 60 -3.57 7.80 2.36
N GLY A 61 -2.73 8.20 1.41
CA GLY A 61 -2.94 9.38 0.58
C GLY A 61 -4.22 9.30 -0.23
N LEU A 62 -4.48 8.14 -0.86
CA LEU A 62 -5.71 7.89 -1.60
C LEU A 62 -6.96 8.04 -0.73
N VAL A 63 -7.00 7.39 0.44
CA VAL A 63 -8.13 7.48 1.37
C VAL A 63 -8.34 8.91 1.82
N ARG A 64 -7.27 9.62 2.20
CA ARG A 64 -7.36 11.02 2.60
C ARG A 64 -7.90 11.91 1.50
N ASP A 65 -7.50 11.69 0.25
CA ASP A 65 -8.00 12.45 -0.89
C ASP A 65 -9.50 12.22 -1.10
N ILE A 66 -9.94 10.96 -1.06
CA ILE A 66 -11.35 10.61 -1.20
C ILE A 66 -12.19 11.22 -0.07
N GLU A 67 -11.78 11.08 1.19
CA GLU A 67 -12.62 11.51 2.32
C GLU A 67 -12.53 13.00 2.57
N VAL A 68 -11.34 13.61 2.45
CA VAL A 68 -11.14 15.03 2.82
C VAL A 68 -11.34 15.95 1.62
N ASN A 69 -10.70 15.66 0.49
CA ASN A 69 -10.75 16.57 -0.66
C ASN A 69 -12.04 16.40 -1.48
N LEU A 70 -12.50 15.15 -1.67
CA LEU A 70 -13.73 14.87 -2.38
C LEU A 70 -14.97 14.83 -1.48
N GLY A 71 -14.81 14.77 -0.15
CA GLY A 71 -15.91 14.71 0.80
C GLY A 71 -16.74 13.43 0.74
N LEU A 72 -16.15 12.31 0.26
CA LEU A 72 -16.82 11.04 0.07
C LEU A 72 -16.43 10.07 1.19
N PRO A 73 -17.23 9.86 2.25
CA PRO A 73 -16.89 8.97 3.33
C PRO A 73 -16.86 7.50 2.85
N LEU A 74 -15.79 6.77 3.20
CA LEU A 74 -15.65 5.35 2.87
C LEU A 74 -16.39 4.42 3.86
N LYS A 75 -16.70 4.90 5.05
CA LYS A 75 -17.37 4.12 6.08
C LYS A 75 -18.71 3.56 5.60
N GLY A 76 -18.86 2.24 5.68
CA GLY A 76 -20.07 1.53 5.24
C GLY A 76 -20.21 1.37 3.73
N GLN A 77 -19.30 1.90 2.93
CA GLN A 77 -19.40 1.88 1.48
C GLN A 77 -18.95 0.55 0.87
N ARG A 78 -19.38 0.31 -0.35
CA ARG A 78 -18.91 -0.76 -1.24
C ARG A 78 -17.93 -0.14 -2.23
N VAL A 79 -16.71 -0.64 -2.25
CA VAL A 79 -15.61 -0.13 -3.09
C VAL A 79 -15.28 -1.14 -4.18
N LEU A 80 -15.19 -0.69 -5.42
CA LEU A 80 -14.68 -1.48 -6.55
C LEU A 80 -13.26 -1.00 -6.89
N LEU A 81 -12.31 -1.93 -6.88
CA LEU A 81 -10.93 -1.70 -7.32
C LEU A 81 -10.70 -2.41 -8.66
N LEU A 82 -10.31 -1.66 -9.68
CA LEU A 82 -9.99 -2.20 -10.99
C LEU A 82 -8.49 -2.48 -11.11
N GLY A 83 -8.15 -3.76 -11.25
CA GLY A 83 -6.78 -4.27 -11.28
C GLY A 83 -6.36 -4.92 -9.95
N ALA A 84 -5.47 -5.93 -10.03
CA ALA A 84 -4.93 -6.67 -8.88
C ALA A 84 -3.40 -6.50 -8.80
N GLY A 85 -2.94 -5.26 -8.94
CA GLY A 85 -1.52 -4.90 -8.87
C GLY A 85 -1.11 -4.33 -7.51
N GLY A 86 0.14 -3.84 -7.45
CA GLY A 86 0.72 -3.29 -6.22
C GLY A 86 -0.03 -2.07 -5.68
N ALA A 87 -0.60 -1.22 -6.54
CA ALA A 87 -1.40 -0.09 -6.12
C ALA A 87 -2.68 -0.54 -5.38
N THR A 88 -3.41 -1.50 -5.96
CA THR A 88 -4.58 -2.12 -5.32
C THR A 88 -4.22 -2.75 -3.98
N ARG A 89 -3.14 -3.55 -3.94
CA ARG A 89 -2.65 -4.16 -2.70
C ARG A 89 -2.38 -3.11 -1.62
N GLY A 90 -1.69 -2.02 -1.96
CA GLY A 90 -1.37 -0.95 -1.02
C GLY A 90 -2.58 -0.14 -0.54
N ALA A 91 -3.68 -0.11 -1.31
CA ALA A 91 -4.90 0.60 -0.97
C ALA A 91 -5.84 -0.19 -0.05
N LEU A 92 -5.79 -1.53 -0.07
CA LEU A 92 -6.76 -2.39 0.63
C LEU A 92 -6.83 -2.12 2.14
N ALA A 93 -5.70 -2.14 2.83
CA ALA A 93 -5.68 -1.94 4.28
C ALA A 93 -6.13 -0.53 4.71
N PRO A 94 -5.67 0.57 4.06
CA PRO A 94 -6.20 1.90 4.32
C PRO A 94 -7.70 2.04 4.07
N ILE A 95 -8.24 1.48 2.98
CA ILE A 95 -9.67 1.50 2.67
C ILE A 95 -10.48 0.73 3.72
N ALA A 96 -10.00 -0.44 4.15
CA ALA A 96 -10.65 -1.21 5.21
C ALA A 96 -10.64 -0.46 6.54
N ARG A 97 -9.52 0.16 6.92
CA ARG A 97 -9.42 0.99 8.14
C ARG A 97 -10.32 2.22 8.10
N ALA A 98 -10.61 2.77 6.93
CA ALA A 98 -11.61 3.82 6.76
C ALA A 98 -13.05 3.31 6.92
N GLY A 99 -13.23 2.00 7.14
CA GLY A 99 -14.51 1.40 7.47
C GLY A 99 -15.37 1.01 6.26
N ALA A 100 -14.77 0.80 5.09
CA ALA A 100 -15.51 0.26 3.95
C ALA A 100 -16.15 -1.09 4.32
N ALA A 101 -17.42 -1.27 4.01
CA ALA A 101 -18.14 -2.51 4.33
C ALA A 101 -17.70 -3.67 3.41
N ARG A 102 -17.42 -3.37 2.16
CA ARG A 102 -17.01 -4.38 1.16
C ARG A 102 -16.05 -3.79 0.15
N VAL A 103 -15.05 -4.57 -0.23
CA VAL A 103 -14.15 -4.26 -1.33
C VAL A 103 -14.21 -5.40 -2.35
N VAL A 104 -14.48 -5.07 -3.61
CA VAL A 104 -14.42 -6.02 -4.73
C VAL A 104 -13.21 -5.66 -5.59
N ILE A 105 -12.36 -6.63 -5.82
CA ILE A 105 -11.20 -6.49 -6.72
C ILE A 105 -11.57 -7.15 -8.04
N ALA A 106 -11.68 -6.38 -9.11
CA ALA A 106 -11.94 -6.90 -10.45
C ALA A 106 -10.68 -6.80 -11.31
N ASN A 107 -10.28 -7.90 -11.97
CA ASN A 107 -9.09 -7.94 -12.80
C ASN A 107 -9.26 -8.83 -14.02
N ARG A 108 -8.66 -8.45 -15.14
CA ARG A 108 -8.67 -9.24 -16.38
C ARG A 108 -8.28 -10.70 -16.15
N THR A 109 -7.33 -10.97 -15.26
CA THR A 109 -7.00 -12.32 -14.80
C THR A 109 -7.69 -12.54 -13.45
N ALA A 110 -8.86 -13.17 -13.45
CA ALA A 110 -9.69 -13.38 -12.25
C ALA A 110 -8.91 -14.04 -11.10
N GLY A 111 -8.06 -15.02 -11.39
CA GLY A 111 -7.26 -15.73 -10.38
C GLY A 111 -6.30 -14.81 -9.61
N LYS A 112 -5.78 -13.72 -10.22
CA LYS A 112 -4.93 -12.75 -9.51
C LYS A 112 -5.73 -11.94 -8.51
N ALA A 113 -6.95 -11.54 -8.85
CA ALA A 113 -7.83 -10.81 -7.94
C ALA A 113 -8.29 -11.70 -6.78
N ALA A 114 -8.68 -12.93 -7.06
CA ALA A 114 -9.08 -13.91 -6.04
C ALA A 114 -7.93 -14.21 -5.06
N ALA A 115 -6.72 -14.44 -5.57
CA ALA A 115 -5.54 -14.69 -4.73
C ALA A 115 -5.21 -13.49 -3.84
N LEU A 116 -5.24 -12.27 -4.38
CA LEU A 116 -5.01 -11.05 -3.61
C LEU A 116 -6.07 -10.87 -2.52
N ALA A 117 -7.35 -11.08 -2.84
CA ALA A 117 -8.45 -11.00 -1.87
C ALA A 117 -8.27 -12.01 -0.73
N GLN A 118 -7.96 -13.27 -1.07
CA GLN A 118 -7.72 -14.33 -0.10
C GLN A 118 -6.52 -14.03 0.81
N GLU A 119 -5.42 -13.57 0.25
CA GLU A 119 -4.21 -13.21 1.00
C GLU A 119 -4.47 -12.05 1.97
N MET A 120 -5.20 -11.04 1.52
CA MET A 120 -5.40 -9.82 2.30
C MET A 120 -6.54 -9.90 3.32
N ALA A 121 -7.55 -10.73 3.09
CA ALA A 121 -8.74 -10.83 3.96
C ALA A 121 -8.42 -10.97 5.46
N PRO A 122 -7.44 -11.77 5.92
CA PRO A 122 -7.10 -11.87 7.34
C PRO A 122 -6.62 -10.56 7.98
N HIS A 123 -6.13 -9.62 7.16
CA HIS A 123 -5.59 -8.34 7.60
C HIS A 123 -6.60 -7.19 7.53
N LEU A 124 -7.83 -7.45 7.06
CA LEU A 124 -8.83 -6.44 6.74
C LEU A 124 -10.09 -6.62 7.59
N ALA A 125 -9.91 -6.72 8.92
CA ALA A 125 -10.99 -6.96 9.86
C ALA A 125 -12.16 -5.97 9.68
N GLY A 126 -13.39 -6.49 9.62
CA GLY A 126 -14.61 -5.70 9.47
C GLY A 126 -14.98 -5.34 8.02
N THR A 127 -14.13 -5.69 7.05
CA THR A 127 -14.38 -5.47 5.61
C THR A 127 -14.45 -6.80 4.87
N VAL A 128 -15.54 -7.01 4.12
CA VAL A 128 -15.64 -8.17 3.21
C VAL A 128 -14.81 -7.89 1.96
N VAL A 129 -13.87 -8.77 1.62
CA VAL A 129 -13.02 -8.62 0.44
C VAL A 129 -13.21 -9.80 -0.50
N GLU A 130 -13.47 -9.51 -1.76
CA GLU A 130 -13.69 -10.49 -2.82
C GLU A 130 -12.88 -10.13 -4.06
N GLY A 131 -12.51 -11.14 -4.83
CA GLY A 131 -11.78 -10.97 -6.08
C GLY A 131 -12.37 -11.78 -7.22
N GLY A 132 -12.43 -11.19 -8.42
CA GLY A 132 -12.98 -11.84 -9.60
C GLY A 132 -12.50 -11.24 -10.91
N GLY A 133 -13.10 -11.72 -12.01
CA GLY A 133 -12.88 -11.22 -13.37
C GLY A 133 -13.91 -10.17 -13.79
N PHE A 134 -13.62 -9.48 -14.91
CA PHE A 134 -14.55 -8.66 -15.68
C PHE A 134 -14.39 -8.94 -17.16
#